data_1ea3362e8fb97b1c3a16c9d253c3c221
#
_entry.id   1ea3362e8fb97b1c3a16c9d253c3c221
#
_cell.length_a   1.000
_cell.length_b   1.000
_cell.length_c   1.000
_cell.angle_alpha   90.00
_cell.angle_beta   90.00
_cell.angle_gamma   90.00
#
_symmetry.space_group_name_H-M   'P 1'
#
loop_
_entity.id
_entity.type
_entity.pdbx_description
1 polymer ?
#
loop_
_entity_poly.entity_id
_entity_poly.type
_entity_poly.pdbx_seq_one_letter_code
_entity_poly.pdbx_strand_id
1 'polypeptide(L)'
;MASENSAAPVVVDDCRGVLFVYSDGSVVRRAGPGFATPVRDDGTVEWKDVEFDAAYGLGLRLYRPRERKQQLLPVFFYYHGGGFCIGSRTWPNCQNYCLRLAAELGAVVVAPDYRLGPEHRLPAAIDDAAAAFLWLASQAGGGDPWLTEAADFTRVFVSGDSAGGTIAHHLAVRFGSAAGRTELGAARVMGYVQLMPFFGGTERTRSEAECPDDAFLNRPLNDQYWRLSLPPGATVDHPVSNPFGPDSPALEAVDLPPTLVVVGGRDILRDRAVDYAARLRAMGKPVEVREFEGQQHGFFTIDPWSDASAVLMRALKRFIHTDGRFD
;
A
#
# COMPACT_ATOMS: atom_id res chain seq x y z
N MET A 1 -53.34 -5.14 11.79
CA MET A 1 -51.89 -5.33 11.73
C MET A 1 -51.48 -5.01 10.30
N ALA A 2 -50.90 -3.84 10.09
CA ALA A 2 -50.38 -3.47 8.79
C ALA A 2 -49.03 -4.19 8.63
N SER A 3 -48.90 -5.04 7.62
CA SER A 3 -47.61 -5.61 7.20
C SER A 3 -46.79 -4.45 6.64
N GLU A 4 -45.75 -4.04 7.36
CA GLU A 4 -44.72 -3.16 6.79
C GLU A 4 -44.08 -3.91 5.63
N ASN A 5 -44.45 -3.51 4.44
CA ASN A 5 -43.83 -3.95 3.21
C ASN A 5 -42.49 -3.23 3.11
N SER A 6 -41.46 -3.69 3.84
CA SER A 6 -40.13 -3.12 3.70
C SER A 6 -39.64 -3.44 2.30
N ALA A 7 -39.42 -2.39 1.49
CA ALA A 7 -38.82 -2.54 0.18
C ALA A 7 -37.47 -3.26 0.31
N ALA A 8 -37.16 -4.17 -0.62
CA ALA A 8 -35.87 -4.86 -0.61
C ALA A 8 -34.72 -3.83 -0.67
N PRO A 9 -33.61 -4.06 0.07
CA PRO A 9 -32.47 -3.18 0.05
C PRO A 9 -31.92 -3.01 -1.39
N VAL A 10 -31.61 -1.75 -1.76
CA VAL A 10 -31.03 -1.42 -3.07
C VAL A 10 -29.54 -1.09 -2.91
N VAL A 11 -28.74 -1.37 -3.93
CA VAL A 11 -27.30 -1.01 -3.94
C VAL A 11 -27.19 0.51 -4.01
N VAL A 12 -26.49 1.10 -3.04
CA VAL A 12 -26.19 2.54 -2.97
C VAL A 12 -24.76 2.85 -3.30
N ASP A 13 -23.85 1.87 -3.14
CA ASP A 13 -22.45 1.95 -3.57
C ASP A 13 -22.03 0.67 -4.26
N ASP A 14 -21.37 0.82 -5.39
CA ASP A 14 -20.69 -0.25 -6.12
C ASP A 14 -19.23 0.16 -6.36
N CYS A 15 -18.30 -0.54 -5.70
CA CYS A 15 -16.88 -0.37 -5.92
C CYS A 15 -16.38 -1.49 -6.85
N ARG A 16 -16.43 -1.24 -8.15
CA ARG A 16 -15.90 -2.11 -9.22
C ARG A 16 -16.47 -3.53 -9.25
N GLY A 17 -17.72 -3.73 -8.87
CA GLY A 17 -18.34 -5.03 -8.81
C GLY A 17 -17.77 -5.95 -7.73
N VAL A 18 -16.94 -5.45 -6.82
CA VAL A 18 -16.28 -6.20 -5.74
C VAL A 18 -16.93 -5.93 -4.39
N LEU A 19 -17.20 -4.66 -4.09
CA LEU A 19 -17.83 -4.23 -2.85
C LEU A 19 -19.15 -3.54 -3.18
N PHE A 20 -20.23 -4.01 -2.56
CA PHE A 20 -21.56 -3.43 -2.65
C PHE A 20 -22.03 -3.01 -1.27
N VAL A 21 -22.47 -1.77 -1.12
CA VAL A 21 -23.16 -1.27 0.07
C VAL A 21 -24.61 -1.08 -0.28
N TYR A 22 -25.50 -1.55 0.59
CA TYR A 22 -26.94 -1.48 0.39
C TYR A 22 -27.57 -0.38 1.25
N SER A 23 -28.79 0.02 0.89
CA SER A 23 -29.54 1.10 1.56
C SER A 23 -29.88 0.83 3.02
N ASP A 24 -29.84 -0.42 3.46
CA ASP A 24 -29.98 -0.84 4.86
C ASP A 24 -28.64 -0.89 5.63
N GLY A 25 -27.55 -0.50 4.99
CA GLY A 25 -26.20 -0.53 5.55
C GLY A 25 -25.48 -1.88 5.44
N SER A 26 -26.13 -2.91 4.91
CA SER A 26 -25.48 -4.20 4.68
C SER A 26 -24.39 -4.10 3.61
N VAL A 27 -23.36 -4.92 3.74
CA VAL A 27 -22.20 -4.94 2.86
C VAL A 27 -22.03 -6.33 2.26
N VAL A 28 -21.83 -6.39 0.94
CA VAL A 28 -21.54 -7.63 0.23
C VAL A 28 -20.23 -7.49 -0.52
N ARG A 29 -19.33 -8.47 -0.35
CA ARG A 29 -18.04 -8.56 -1.03
C ARG A 29 -18.01 -9.75 -1.96
N ARG A 30 -17.52 -9.54 -3.19
CA ARG A 30 -17.26 -10.61 -4.17
C ARG A 30 -15.78 -10.94 -4.21
N ALA A 31 -15.46 -12.15 -4.62
CA ALA A 31 -14.09 -12.66 -4.69
C ALA A 31 -13.33 -12.06 -5.89
N GLY A 32 -12.68 -10.93 -5.66
CA GLY A 32 -11.72 -10.35 -6.58
C GLY A 32 -12.31 -9.60 -7.78
N PRO A 33 -11.51 -8.74 -8.40
CA PRO A 33 -11.93 -7.97 -9.56
C PRO A 33 -11.87 -8.81 -10.84
N GLY A 34 -12.88 -8.67 -11.70
CA GLY A 34 -12.93 -9.36 -13.01
C GLY A 34 -11.88 -8.91 -14.03
N PHE A 35 -11.12 -7.85 -13.72
CA PHE A 35 -10.06 -7.32 -14.57
C PHE A 35 -8.65 -7.85 -14.24
N ALA A 36 -8.53 -8.71 -13.23
CA ALA A 36 -7.22 -9.20 -12.81
C ALA A 36 -6.62 -10.16 -13.86
N THR A 37 -5.37 -9.89 -14.21
CA THR A 37 -4.58 -10.80 -15.06
C THR A 37 -4.31 -12.12 -14.31
N PRO A 38 -4.47 -13.28 -14.94
CA PRO A 38 -4.18 -14.56 -14.32
C PRO A 38 -2.78 -14.62 -13.69
N VAL A 39 -2.64 -15.36 -12.59
CA VAL A 39 -1.35 -15.53 -11.91
C VAL A 39 -0.39 -16.27 -12.84
N ARG A 40 0.83 -15.74 -12.99
CA ARG A 40 1.96 -16.36 -13.67
C ARG A 40 3.00 -16.77 -12.63
N ASP A 41 2.84 -17.96 -12.09
CA ASP A 41 3.81 -18.58 -11.20
C ASP A 41 4.65 -19.58 -12.00
N ASP A 42 5.91 -19.25 -12.23
CA ASP A 42 6.87 -20.09 -12.99
C ASP A 42 7.68 -21.02 -12.08
N GLY A 43 7.38 -21.00 -10.77
CA GLY A 43 8.04 -21.82 -9.75
C GLY A 43 9.43 -21.31 -9.32
N THR A 44 9.88 -20.16 -9.81
CA THR A 44 11.16 -19.55 -9.37
C THR A 44 11.09 -18.91 -7.99
N VAL A 45 9.88 -18.60 -7.53
CA VAL A 45 9.56 -18.06 -6.20
C VAL A 45 8.69 -19.05 -5.45
N GLU A 46 9.03 -19.30 -4.21
CA GLU A 46 8.15 -20.03 -3.29
C GLU A 46 7.41 -19.04 -2.40
N TRP A 47 6.19 -19.40 -2.01
CA TRP A 47 5.35 -18.56 -1.16
C TRP A 47 4.51 -19.40 -0.20
N LYS A 48 4.11 -18.79 0.92
CA LYS A 48 3.19 -19.37 1.91
C LYS A 48 2.39 -18.29 2.62
N ASP A 49 1.21 -18.65 3.11
CA ASP A 49 0.40 -17.81 3.98
C ASP A 49 0.74 -18.06 5.46
N VAL A 50 0.70 -16.97 6.24
CA VAL A 50 0.92 -16.97 7.69
C VAL A 50 -0.14 -16.08 8.31
N GLU A 51 -0.77 -16.53 9.40
CA GLU A 51 -1.64 -15.68 10.22
C GLU A 51 -0.77 -14.87 11.19
N PHE A 52 -0.96 -13.54 11.23
CA PHE A 52 -0.25 -12.66 12.14
C PHE A 52 -1.14 -12.06 13.23
N ASP A 53 -2.46 -12.04 13.01
CA ASP A 53 -3.45 -11.55 13.97
C ASP A 53 -4.70 -12.44 13.94
N ALA A 54 -4.77 -13.37 14.90
CA ALA A 54 -5.89 -14.29 15.04
C ALA A 54 -7.18 -13.60 15.53
N ALA A 55 -7.09 -12.46 16.19
CA ALA A 55 -8.27 -11.75 16.69
C ALA A 55 -9.14 -11.21 15.56
N TYR A 56 -8.51 -10.80 14.46
CA TYR A 56 -9.19 -10.31 13.26
C TYR A 56 -9.07 -11.26 12.05
N GLY A 57 -8.43 -12.44 12.24
CA GLY A 57 -8.20 -13.39 11.15
C GLY A 57 -7.31 -12.83 10.04
N LEU A 58 -6.38 -11.92 10.38
CA LEU A 58 -5.52 -11.28 9.41
C LEU A 58 -4.30 -12.14 9.12
N GLY A 59 -4.04 -12.34 7.82
CA GLY A 59 -2.88 -13.06 7.34
C GLY A 59 -1.98 -12.20 6.46
N LEU A 60 -0.77 -12.69 6.29
CA LEU A 60 0.20 -12.17 5.34
C LEU A 60 0.74 -13.30 4.46
N ARG A 61 1.27 -12.95 3.31
CA ARG A 61 1.94 -13.90 2.43
C ARG A 61 3.42 -13.57 2.36
N LEU A 62 4.23 -14.61 2.60
CA LEU A 62 5.68 -14.56 2.45
C LEU A 62 6.06 -15.09 1.08
N TYR A 63 7.00 -14.41 0.41
CA TYR A 63 7.59 -14.85 -0.84
C TYR A 63 9.11 -14.81 -0.70
N ARG A 64 9.79 -15.82 -1.27
CA ARG A 64 11.25 -15.81 -1.36
C ARG A 64 11.71 -16.50 -2.65
N PRO A 65 12.81 -16.06 -3.27
CA PRO A 65 13.41 -16.78 -4.39
C PRO A 65 13.76 -18.22 -3.99
N ARG A 66 13.44 -19.20 -4.81
CA ARG A 66 13.77 -20.61 -4.57
C ARG A 66 15.29 -20.84 -4.62
N GLU A 67 15.96 -20.27 -5.62
CA GLU A 67 17.40 -20.28 -5.69
C GLU A 67 17.97 -19.11 -4.90
N ARG A 68 18.71 -19.43 -3.83
CA ARG A 68 19.33 -18.45 -2.95
C ARG A 68 20.84 -18.73 -2.87
N LYS A 69 21.63 -17.67 -3.01
CA LYS A 69 23.03 -17.70 -2.55
C LYS A 69 23.02 -17.77 -1.01
N GLN A 70 24.13 -18.16 -0.40
CA GLN A 70 24.27 -18.28 1.08
C GLN A 70 24.24 -16.91 1.81
N GLN A 71 23.64 -15.89 1.23
CA GLN A 71 23.54 -14.57 1.85
C GLN A 71 22.08 -14.28 2.21
N LEU A 72 21.87 -13.52 3.29
CA LEU A 72 20.56 -13.00 3.65
C LEU A 72 20.09 -11.98 2.62
N LEU A 73 18.78 -11.96 2.37
CA LEU A 73 18.14 -11.11 1.38
C LEU A 73 17.48 -9.90 2.07
N PRO A 74 17.46 -8.73 1.44
CA PRO A 74 16.68 -7.62 1.96
C PRO A 74 15.20 -8.01 2.06
N VAL A 75 14.49 -7.42 3.03
CA VAL A 75 13.05 -7.59 3.19
C VAL A 75 12.33 -6.45 2.49
N PHE A 76 11.36 -6.78 1.64
CA PHE A 76 10.48 -5.83 0.99
C PHE A 76 9.05 -6.03 1.48
N PHE A 77 8.60 -5.12 2.34
CA PHE A 77 7.26 -5.15 2.89
C PHE A 77 6.32 -4.39 1.95
N TYR A 78 5.24 -5.03 1.48
CA TYR A 78 4.36 -4.45 0.48
C TYR A 78 2.89 -4.47 0.90
N TYR A 79 2.29 -3.31 1.01
CA TYR A 79 0.86 -3.12 1.29
C TYR A 79 0.10 -2.86 -0.01
N HIS A 80 -0.93 -3.67 -0.28
CA HIS A 80 -1.74 -3.54 -1.48
C HIS A 80 -2.60 -2.28 -1.48
N GLY A 81 -2.98 -1.81 -2.68
CA GLY A 81 -3.93 -0.74 -2.88
C GLY A 81 -5.39 -1.18 -2.78
N GLY A 82 -6.30 -0.28 -3.17
CA GLY A 82 -7.74 -0.53 -3.21
C GLY A 82 -8.57 0.46 -2.38
N GLY A 83 -8.07 1.69 -2.19
CA GLY A 83 -8.80 2.78 -1.52
C GLY A 83 -9.25 2.47 -0.10
N PHE A 84 -8.56 1.57 0.60
CA PHE A 84 -8.92 1.02 1.92
C PHE A 84 -10.25 0.26 1.95
N CYS A 85 -10.87 0.02 0.80
CA CYS A 85 -12.19 -0.61 0.69
C CYS A 85 -12.16 -1.97 0.01
N ILE A 86 -11.20 -2.21 -0.88
CA ILE A 86 -11.04 -3.46 -1.63
C ILE A 86 -9.56 -3.88 -1.65
N GLY A 87 -9.29 -5.08 -2.11
CA GLY A 87 -7.94 -5.62 -2.21
C GLY A 87 -7.71 -6.82 -1.30
N SER A 88 -6.72 -7.61 -1.64
CA SER A 88 -6.21 -8.70 -0.82
C SER A 88 -4.86 -9.17 -1.36
N ARG A 89 -4.00 -9.66 -0.46
CA ARG A 89 -2.75 -10.33 -0.80
C ARG A 89 -2.95 -11.53 -1.74
N THR A 90 -4.17 -12.09 -1.76
CA THR A 90 -4.50 -13.28 -2.56
C THR A 90 -4.98 -12.95 -3.97
N TRP A 91 -5.23 -11.68 -4.28
CA TRP A 91 -5.69 -11.29 -5.61
C TRP A 91 -4.60 -11.48 -6.66
N PRO A 92 -4.96 -11.91 -7.88
CA PRO A 92 -3.99 -12.19 -8.94
C PRO A 92 -3.02 -11.04 -9.26
N ASN A 93 -3.49 -9.79 -9.22
CA ASN A 93 -2.64 -8.62 -9.46
C ASN A 93 -1.60 -8.42 -8.34
N CYS A 94 -1.99 -8.58 -7.07
CA CYS A 94 -1.07 -8.54 -5.93
C CYS A 94 -0.09 -9.71 -5.98
N GLN A 95 -0.58 -10.93 -6.23
CA GLN A 95 0.25 -12.13 -6.35
C GLN A 95 1.30 -11.99 -7.47
N ASN A 96 0.89 -11.58 -8.68
CA ASN A 96 1.82 -11.36 -9.79
C ASN A 96 2.89 -10.33 -9.45
N TYR A 97 2.49 -9.22 -8.82
CA TYR A 97 3.44 -8.17 -8.44
C TYR A 97 4.42 -8.66 -7.37
N CYS A 98 3.94 -9.37 -6.35
CA CYS A 98 4.81 -9.91 -5.29
C CYS A 98 5.75 -11.01 -5.80
N LEU A 99 5.32 -11.88 -6.71
CA LEU A 99 6.20 -12.85 -7.37
C LEU A 99 7.32 -12.15 -8.13
N ARG A 100 7.00 -11.11 -8.89
CA ARG A 100 8.01 -10.30 -9.59
C ARG A 100 8.96 -9.58 -8.65
N LEU A 101 8.45 -8.96 -7.58
CA LEU A 101 9.28 -8.32 -6.55
C LEU A 101 10.29 -9.30 -5.98
N ALA A 102 9.85 -10.49 -5.55
CA ALA A 102 10.75 -11.49 -4.97
C ALA A 102 11.82 -11.95 -5.97
N ALA A 103 11.40 -12.29 -7.21
CA ALA A 103 12.31 -12.78 -8.25
C ALA A 103 13.29 -11.70 -8.73
N GLU A 104 12.79 -10.53 -9.13
CA GLU A 104 13.58 -9.52 -9.81
C GLU A 104 14.43 -8.67 -8.84
N LEU A 105 13.93 -8.41 -7.62
CA LEU A 105 14.68 -7.68 -6.60
C LEU A 105 15.66 -8.59 -5.85
N GLY A 106 15.43 -9.91 -5.85
CA GLY A 106 16.18 -10.84 -4.99
C GLY A 106 15.92 -10.52 -3.52
N ALA A 107 14.67 -10.42 -3.12
CA ALA A 107 14.23 -10.01 -1.80
C ALA A 107 13.27 -11.04 -1.18
N VAL A 108 13.19 -11.07 0.13
CA VAL A 108 12.04 -11.65 0.84
C VAL A 108 10.93 -10.63 0.81
N VAL A 109 9.76 -10.98 0.23
CA VAL A 109 8.60 -10.09 0.18
C VAL A 109 7.58 -10.52 1.23
N VAL A 110 7.03 -9.54 1.95
CA VAL A 110 5.99 -9.72 2.96
C VAL A 110 4.79 -8.88 2.55
N ALA A 111 3.66 -9.53 2.26
CA ALA A 111 2.44 -8.87 1.79
C ALA A 111 1.27 -9.18 2.73
N PRO A 112 0.92 -8.30 3.67
CA PRO A 112 -0.20 -8.50 4.58
C PRO A 112 -1.53 -8.05 3.97
N ASP A 113 -2.62 -8.64 4.44
CA ASP A 113 -3.94 -8.02 4.42
C ASP A 113 -4.11 -7.08 5.61
N TYR A 114 -5.10 -6.22 5.52
CA TYR A 114 -5.55 -5.31 6.57
C TYR A 114 -7.08 -5.16 6.48
N ARG A 115 -7.73 -4.77 7.58
CA ARG A 115 -9.19 -4.56 7.61
C ARG A 115 -9.60 -3.44 6.66
N LEU A 116 -10.75 -3.66 6.02
CA LEU A 116 -11.25 -2.80 4.95
C LEU A 116 -12.53 -2.05 5.38
N GLY A 117 -12.68 -0.83 4.87
CA GLY A 117 -13.91 -0.08 4.95
C GLY A 117 -14.98 -0.59 3.95
N PRO A 118 -16.27 -0.30 4.19
CA PRO A 118 -16.79 0.54 5.27
C PRO A 118 -16.96 -0.16 6.62
N GLU A 119 -16.79 -1.49 6.70
CA GLU A 119 -16.98 -2.25 7.95
C GLU A 119 -15.95 -1.86 9.01
N HIS A 120 -14.72 -1.60 8.58
CA HIS A 120 -13.62 -1.17 9.43
C HIS A 120 -12.98 0.09 8.84
N ARG A 121 -13.52 1.23 9.24
CA ARG A 121 -13.02 2.53 8.78
C ARG A 121 -11.64 2.83 9.35
N LEU A 122 -10.92 3.73 8.68
CA LEU A 122 -9.65 4.24 9.19
C LEU A 122 -9.81 4.78 10.63
N PRO A 123 -8.82 4.55 11.51
CA PRO A 123 -7.45 4.11 11.21
C PRO A 123 -7.24 2.58 11.20
N ALA A 124 -8.28 1.72 11.24
CA ALA A 124 -8.14 0.28 11.41
C ALA A 124 -7.08 -0.34 10.48
N ALA A 125 -7.07 0.02 9.19
CA ALA A 125 -6.08 -0.48 8.23
C ALA A 125 -4.64 -0.07 8.59
N ILE A 126 -4.45 1.13 9.14
CA ILE A 126 -3.14 1.64 9.55
C ILE A 126 -2.66 0.90 10.80
N ASP A 127 -3.56 0.63 11.74
CA ASP A 127 -3.26 -0.13 12.97
C ASP A 127 -2.87 -1.57 12.64
N ASP A 128 -3.61 -2.22 11.74
CA ASP A 128 -3.31 -3.58 11.29
C ASP A 128 -1.98 -3.64 10.54
N ALA A 129 -1.71 -2.64 9.70
CA ALA A 129 -0.43 -2.54 9.00
C ALA A 129 0.75 -2.39 9.96
N ALA A 130 0.60 -1.60 11.02
CA ALA A 130 1.60 -1.46 12.06
C ALA A 130 1.78 -2.79 12.84
N ALA A 131 0.68 -3.50 13.14
CA ALA A 131 0.74 -4.81 13.79
C ALA A 131 1.47 -5.83 12.93
N ALA A 132 1.20 -5.90 11.61
CA ALA A 132 1.91 -6.77 10.68
C ALA A 132 3.41 -6.45 10.61
N PHE A 133 3.76 -5.17 10.65
CA PHE A 133 5.16 -4.75 10.63
C PHE A 133 5.89 -5.09 11.93
N LEU A 134 5.24 -4.92 13.07
CA LEU A 134 5.77 -5.35 14.38
C LEU A 134 5.87 -6.87 14.48
N TRP A 135 4.93 -7.60 13.88
CA TRP A 135 5.05 -9.05 13.75
C TRP A 135 6.34 -9.43 12.98
N LEU A 136 6.64 -8.79 11.84
CA LEU A 136 7.91 -9.01 11.14
C LEU A 136 9.11 -8.74 12.06
N ALA A 137 9.11 -7.60 12.75
CA ALA A 137 10.21 -7.21 13.64
C ALA A 137 10.45 -8.25 14.76
N SER A 138 9.38 -8.86 15.28
CA SER A 138 9.47 -9.92 16.30
C SER A 138 10.12 -11.20 15.80
N GLN A 139 10.14 -11.45 14.49
CA GLN A 139 10.75 -12.65 13.90
C GLN A 139 12.29 -12.61 13.93
N ALA A 140 12.90 -11.44 14.10
CA ALA A 140 14.35 -11.28 14.13
C ALA A 140 15.03 -12.01 15.30
N GLY A 141 14.31 -12.29 16.39
CA GLY A 141 14.81 -13.02 17.57
C GLY A 141 14.63 -14.55 17.52
N GLY A 142 14.15 -15.08 16.40
CA GLY A 142 13.74 -16.48 16.23
C GLY A 142 12.22 -16.57 16.06
N GLY A 143 11.79 -17.07 14.93
CA GLY A 143 10.36 -17.11 14.56
C GLY A 143 10.17 -17.97 13.34
N ASP A 144 9.47 -17.47 12.34
CA ASP A 144 9.21 -18.20 11.11
C ASP A 144 10.53 -18.62 10.42
N PRO A 145 10.74 -19.93 10.15
CA PRO A 145 12.00 -20.43 9.56
C PRO A 145 12.35 -19.77 8.21
N TRP A 146 11.34 -19.39 7.41
CA TRP A 146 11.59 -18.72 6.13
C TRP A 146 12.23 -17.36 6.30
N LEU A 147 11.86 -16.65 7.36
CA LEU A 147 12.41 -15.33 7.67
C LEU A 147 13.80 -15.47 8.34
N THR A 148 13.92 -16.34 9.34
CA THR A 148 15.18 -16.51 10.07
C THR A 148 16.31 -17.06 9.20
N GLU A 149 15.98 -17.87 8.17
CA GLU A 149 16.96 -18.45 7.23
C GLU A 149 17.33 -17.52 6.07
N ALA A 150 16.48 -16.57 5.71
CA ALA A 150 16.63 -15.83 4.46
C ALA A 150 16.62 -14.31 4.59
N ALA A 151 16.02 -13.74 5.64
CA ALA A 151 15.78 -12.30 5.72
C ALA A 151 16.91 -11.56 6.45
N ASP A 152 17.37 -10.46 5.86
CA ASP A 152 18.22 -9.48 6.53
C ASP A 152 17.32 -8.40 7.17
N PHE A 153 17.05 -8.57 8.46
CA PHE A 153 16.24 -7.63 9.22
C PHE A 153 16.88 -6.24 9.38
N THR A 154 18.16 -6.10 9.08
CA THR A 154 18.83 -4.79 9.07
C THR A 154 18.62 -4.04 7.75
N ARG A 155 18.00 -4.68 6.76
CA ARG A 155 17.74 -4.13 5.43
C ARG A 155 16.28 -4.30 5.03
N VAL A 156 15.39 -3.60 5.75
CA VAL A 156 13.94 -3.63 5.51
C VAL A 156 13.52 -2.40 4.70
N PHE A 157 12.77 -2.62 3.64
CA PHE A 157 12.13 -1.58 2.83
C PHE A 157 10.62 -1.71 2.94
N VAL A 158 9.92 -0.60 3.17
CA VAL A 158 8.47 -0.58 3.32
C VAL A 158 7.86 0.08 2.09
N SER A 159 6.91 -0.61 1.47
CA SER A 159 6.26 -0.15 0.25
C SER A 159 4.75 -0.36 0.28
N GLY A 160 4.07 0.37 -0.59
CA GLY A 160 2.67 0.13 -0.90
C GLY A 160 2.21 0.98 -2.05
N ASP A 161 1.16 0.54 -2.71
CA ASP A 161 0.52 1.28 -3.79
C ASP A 161 -0.81 1.88 -3.35
N SER A 162 -1.14 3.07 -3.86
CA SER A 162 -2.42 3.73 -3.59
C SER A 162 -2.68 3.84 -2.07
N ALA A 163 -3.72 3.20 -1.54
CA ALA A 163 -3.98 3.10 -0.10
C ALA A 163 -2.78 2.51 0.68
N GLY A 164 -2.08 1.53 0.10
CA GLY A 164 -0.85 0.98 0.67
C GLY A 164 0.28 2.02 0.73
N GLY A 165 0.35 2.96 -0.22
CA GLY A 165 1.27 4.09 -0.18
C GLY A 165 0.99 5.04 0.98
N THR A 166 -0.30 5.28 1.27
CA THR A 166 -0.73 6.03 2.46
C THR A 166 -0.36 5.29 3.75
N ILE A 167 -0.55 3.96 3.80
CA ILE A 167 -0.07 3.13 4.91
C ILE A 167 1.43 3.30 5.11
N ALA A 168 2.22 3.20 4.04
CA ALA A 168 3.67 3.37 4.12
C ALA A 168 4.08 4.74 4.70
N HIS A 169 3.34 5.82 4.38
CA HIS A 169 3.53 7.13 5.01
C HIS A 169 3.30 7.07 6.53
N HIS A 170 2.16 6.50 6.97
CA HIS A 170 1.86 6.43 8.41
C HIS A 170 2.87 5.58 9.19
N LEU A 171 3.35 4.49 8.59
CA LEU A 171 4.42 3.70 9.19
C LEU A 171 5.73 4.48 9.24
N ALA A 172 6.05 5.28 8.21
CA ALA A 172 7.22 6.15 8.21
C ALA A 172 7.16 7.19 9.35
N VAL A 173 6.01 7.79 9.57
CA VAL A 173 5.80 8.75 10.67
C VAL A 173 5.91 8.05 12.04
N ARG A 174 5.23 6.91 12.23
CA ARG A 174 5.26 6.18 13.49
C ARG A 174 6.67 5.69 13.83
N PHE A 175 7.29 4.96 12.93
CA PHE A 175 8.59 4.32 13.15
C PHE A 175 9.79 5.23 12.89
N GLY A 176 9.58 6.42 12.34
CA GLY A 176 10.56 7.50 12.28
C GLY A 176 10.73 8.25 13.61
N SER A 177 9.83 8.08 14.58
CA SER A 177 9.99 8.59 15.94
C SER A 177 11.01 7.77 16.74
N ALA A 178 11.61 8.36 17.79
CA ALA A 178 12.54 7.63 18.66
C ALA A 178 11.87 6.42 19.34
N ALA A 179 10.63 6.58 19.80
CA ALA A 179 9.86 5.52 20.40
C ALA A 179 9.55 4.41 19.40
N GLY A 180 9.08 4.76 18.20
CA GLY A 180 8.76 3.79 17.16
C GLY A 180 9.97 2.99 16.68
N ARG A 181 11.15 3.60 16.56
CA ARG A 181 12.39 2.87 16.26
C ARG A 181 12.75 1.84 17.34
N THR A 182 12.46 2.14 18.61
CA THR A 182 12.67 1.19 19.70
C THR A 182 11.74 -0.01 19.61
N GLU A 183 10.48 0.20 19.16
CA GLU A 183 9.52 -0.90 18.94
C GLU A 183 10.03 -1.92 17.90
N LEU A 184 10.82 -1.49 16.92
CA LEU A 184 11.34 -2.37 15.86
C LEU A 184 12.47 -3.32 16.30
N GLY A 185 13.03 -3.15 17.50
CA GLY A 185 14.09 -4.01 18.02
C GLY A 185 15.31 -4.08 17.10
N ALA A 186 15.58 -5.24 16.53
CA ALA A 186 16.70 -5.48 15.61
C ALA A 186 16.38 -5.06 14.16
N ALA A 187 15.11 -4.89 13.79
CA ALA A 187 14.77 -4.50 12.43
C ALA A 187 15.14 -3.03 12.15
N ARG A 188 15.62 -2.78 10.93
CA ARG A 188 16.03 -1.44 10.46
C ARG A 188 15.37 -1.13 9.12
N VAL A 189 14.62 -0.03 9.08
CA VAL A 189 14.03 0.47 7.84
C VAL A 189 15.09 1.29 7.10
N MET A 190 15.45 0.83 5.91
CA MET A 190 16.45 1.46 5.04
C MET A 190 15.81 2.45 4.06
N GLY A 191 14.53 2.29 3.76
CA GLY A 191 13.83 3.19 2.85
C GLY A 191 12.35 2.88 2.72
N TYR A 192 11.63 3.86 2.19
CA TYR A 192 10.21 3.76 1.85
C TYR A 192 10.00 3.89 0.34
N VAL A 193 9.06 3.12 -0.20
CA VAL A 193 8.63 3.22 -1.60
C VAL A 193 7.13 3.46 -1.63
N GLN A 194 6.73 4.63 -2.05
CA GLN A 194 5.32 5.03 -2.16
C GLN A 194 4.92 5.04 -3.63
N LEU A 195 4.12 4.06 -4.02
CA LEU A 195 3.65 3.89 -5.39
C LEU A 195 2.29 4.56 -5.54
N MET A 196 2.26 5.75 -6.14
CA MET A 196 1.01 6.49 -6.38
C MET A 196 0.16 6.63 -5.12
N PRO A 197 0.69 7.19 -4.01
CA PRO A 197 0.03 7.18 -2.70
C PRO A 197 -1.34 7.84 -2.76
N PHE A 198 -2.34 7.22 -2.12
CA PHE A 198 -3.71 7.68 -2.05
C PHE A 198 -3.83 8.73 -0.94
N PHE A 199 -3.47 9.98 -1.26
CA PHE A 199 -3.63 11.12 -0.36
C PHE A 199 -4.89 11.91 -0.68
N GLY A 200 -5.48 12.49 0.36
CA GLY A 200 -6.66 13.34 0.29
C GLY A 200 -6.32 14.83 0.42
N GLY A 201 -7.38 15.64 0.40
CA GLY A 201 -7.36 17.09 0.59
C GLY A 201 -8.63 17.69 -0.01
N THR A 202 -9.21 18.69 0.66
CA THR A 202 -10.47 19.33 0.21
C THR A 202 -10.29 20.21 -1.00
N GLU A 203 -9.14 20.86 -1.14
CA GLU A 203 -8.80 21.62 -2.34
C GLU A 203 -8.46 20.68 -3.49
N ARG A 204 -9.17 20.81 -4.62
CA ARG A 204 -8.93 19.97 -5.80
C ARG A 204 -7.62 20.37 -6.48
N THR A 205 -6.81 19.36 -6.80
CA THR A 205 -5.63 19.52 -7.61
C THR A 205 -5.96 19.58 -9.10
N ARG A 206 -5.00 20.00 -9.91
CA ARG A 206 -5.18 20.02 -11.37
C ARG A 206 -5.38 18.60 -11.92
N SER A 207 -4.59 17.61 -11.48
CA SER A 207 -4.76 16.22 -11.90
C SER A 207 -6.11 15.63 -11.54
N GLU A 208 -6.73 16.06 -10.41
CA GLU A 208 -8.10 15.68 -10.05
C GLU A 208 -9.16 16.38 -10.91
N ALA A 209 -8.93 17.67 -11.25
CA ALA A 209 -9.88 18.44 -12.06
C ALA A 209 -9.90 18.00 -13.53
N GLU A 210 -8.75 17.63 -14.07
CA GLU A 210 -8.56 17.23 -15.48
C GLU A 210 -8.66 15.69 -15.68
N CYS A 211 -8.94 14.91 -14.61
CA CYS A 211 -9.00 13.46 -14.69
C CYS A 211 -10.14 12.99 -15.62
N PRO A 212 -9.84 12.15 -16.63
CA PRO A 212 -10.87 11.59 -17.49
C PRO A 212 -11.86 10.70 -16.74
N ASP A 213 -13.14 10.71 -17.15
CA ASP A 213 -14.17 9.88 -16.51
C ASP A 213 -13.93 8.38 -16.70
N ASP A 214 -13.25 7.97 -17.77
CA ASP A 214 -12.88 6.60 -18.11
C ASP A 214 -11.54 6.14 -17.53
N ALA A 215 -10.85 7.01 -16.75
CA ALA A 215 -9.61 6.63 -16.08
C ALA A 215 -9.83 5.45 -15.12
N PHE A 216 -8.80 4.61 -14.97
CA PHE A 216 -8.84 3.47 -14.05
C PHE A 216 -9.21 3.91 -12.62
N LEU A 217 -8.58 4.95 -12.09
CA LEU A 217 -9.05 5.65 -10.90
C LEU A 217 -9.55 7.02 -11.35
N ASN A 218 -10.85 7.19 -11.42
CA ASN A 218 -11.49 8.46 -11.74
C ASN A 218 -11.98 9.17 -10.48
N ARG A 219 -12.41 10.43 -10.63
CA ARG A 219 -12.85 11.24 -9.50
C ARG A 219 -14.04 10.66 -8.72
N PRO A 220 -15.14 10.17 -9.34
CA PRO A 220 -16.23 9.55 -8.59
C PRO A 220 -15.77 8.39 -7.71
N LEU A 221 -14.93 7.50 -8.23
CA LEU A 221 -14.41 6.35 -7.49
C LEU A 221 -13.45 6.78 -6.38
N ASN A 222 -12.57 7.77 -6.64
CA ASN A 222 -11.69 8.35 -5.62
C ASN A 222 -12.49 8.89 -4.44
N ASP A 223 -13.54 9.68 -4.71
CA ASP A 223 -14.38 10.28 -3.67
C ASP A 223 -15.21 9.23 -2.93
N GLN A 224 -15.66 8.19 -3.65
CA GLN A 224 -16.38 7.05 -3.07
C GLN A 224 -15.49 6.28 -2.07
N TYR A 225 -14.23 6.00 -2.42
CA TYR A 225 -13.31 5.32 -1.52
C TYR A 225 -13.08 6.12 -0.23
N TRP A 226 -12.84 7.44 -0.33
CA TRP A 226 -12.68 8.27 0.87
C TRP A 226 -13.95 8.32 1.73
N ARG A 227 -15.12 8.45 1.13
CA ARG A 227 -16.40 8.45 1.85
C ARG A 227 -16.65 7.15 2.62
N LEU A 228 -16.24 6.01 2.05
CA LEU A 228 -16.42 4.70 2.66
C LEU A 228 -15.34 4.36 3.69
N SER A 229 -14.13 4.90 3.56
CA SER A 229 -12.99 4.54 4.41
C SER A 229 -12.72 5.49 5.56
N LEU A 230 -13.02 6.79 5.42
CA LEU A 230 -12.77 7.79 6.46
C LEU A 230 -13.64 7.55 7.71
N PRO A 231 -13.17 7.99 8.90
CA PRO A 231 -14.01 8.02 10.09
C PRO A 231 -15.31 8.77 9.84
N PRO A 232 -16.43 8.38 10.46
CA PRO A 232 -17.71 9.09 10.29
C PRO A 232 -17.58 10.58 10.62
N GLY A 233 -18.04 11.44 9.70
CA GLY A 233 -17.97 12.90 9.85
C GLY A 233 -16.63 13.54 9.53
N ALA A 234 -15.58 12.76 9.27
CA ALA A 234 -14.29 13.29 8.85
C ALA A 234 -14.32 13.75 7.38
N THR A 235 -13.54 14.79 7.09
CA THR A 235 -13.27 15.25 5.71
C THR A 235 -11.99 14.63 5.19
N VAL A 236 -11.73 14.80 3.90
CA VAL A 236 -10.47 14.37 3.26
C VAL A 236 -9.24 15.18 3.70
N ASP A 237 -9.38 16.16 4.59
CA ASP A 237 -8.27 16.85 5.28
C ASP A 237 -7.90 16.21 6.62
N HIS A 238 -8.62 15.15 7.01
CA HIS A 238 -8.28 14.40 8.22
C HIS A 238 -6.84 13.82 8.12
N PRO A 239 -6.08 13.79 9.24
CA PRO A 239 -4.69 13.30 9.25
C PRO A 239 -4.47 11.92 8.63
N VAL A 240 -5.46 11.02 8.67
CA VAL A 240 -5.35 9.68 8.05
C VAL A 240 -5.33 9.71 6.52
N SER A 241 -5.76 10.82 5.90
CA SER A 241 -5.83 10.99 4.44
C SER A 241 -4.90 12.08 3.92
N ASN A 242 -4.77 13.19 4.65
CA ASN A 242 -3.95 14.33 4.22
C ASN A 242 -2.73 14.47 5.13
N PRO A 243 -1.51 14.11 4.66
CA PRO A 243 -0.28 14.25 5.46
C PRO A 243 0.03 15.67 5.92
N PHE A 244 -0.54 16.67 5.26
CA PHE A 244 -0.35 18.10 5.53
C PHE A 244 -1.67 18.82 5.82
N GLY A 245 -2.68 18.08 6.25
CA GLY A 245 -3.94 18.65 6.73
C GLY A 245 -3.74 19.49 8.00
N PRO A 246 -4.74 20.30 8.37
CA PRO A 246 -4.63 21.26 9.47
C PRO A 246 -4.30 20.60 10.82
N ASP A 247 -4.74 19.36 11.01
CA ASP A 247 -4.55 18.59 12.25
C ASP A 247 -3.46 17.51 12.12
N SER A 248 -2.72 17.50 11.00
CA SER A 248 -1.69 16.50 10.75
C SER A 248 -0.42 16.79 11.56
N PRO A 249 0.29 15.74 12.01
CA PRO A 249 1.51 15.94 12.79
C PRO A 249 2.60 16.60 11.93
N ALA A 250 3.38 17.47 12.57
CA ALA A 250 4.54 18.08 11.94
C ALA A 250 5.60 17.02 11.60
N LEU A 251 6.08 17.02 10.36
CA LEU A 251 7.00 15.99 9.84
C LEU A 251 8.48 16.41 9.95
N GLU A 252 8.78 17.63 10.34
CA GLU A 252 10.14 18.16 10.45
C GLU A 252 11.00 17.33 11.42
N ALA A 253 10.43 16.96 12.57
CA ALA A 253 11.10 16.19 13.61
C ALA A 253 11.11 14.67 13.37
N VAL A 254 10.38 14.17 12.36
CA VAL A 254 10.34 12.75 12.04
C VAL A 254 11.60 12.38 11.27
N ASP A 255 12.32 11.37 11.72
CA ASP A 255 13.49 10.83 11.00
C ASP A 255 13.01 9.90 9.89
N LEU A 256 12.95 10.44 8.68
CA LEU A 256 12.52 9.69 7.49
C LEU A 256 13.73 9.16 6.74
N PRO A 257 13.87 7.82 6.62
CA PRO A 257 14.82 7.23 5.69
C PRO A 257 14.54 7.66 4.24
N PRO A 258 15.47 7.41 3.30
CA PRO A 258 15.26 7.69 1.89
C PRO A 258 13.90 7.19 1.40
N THR A 259 13.17 8.06 0.70
CA THR A 259 11.82 7.75 0.23
C THR A 259 11.72 7.92 -1.28
N LEU A 260 11.38 6.85 -1.98
CA LEU A 260 11.08 6.85 -3.41
C LEU A 260 9.58 7.04 -3.61
N VAL A 261 9.17 8.13 -4.23
CA VAL A 261 7.78 8.39 -4.62
C VAL A 261 7.62 8.17 -6.12
N VAL A 262 6.77 7.22 -6.49
CA VAL A 262 6.46 6.90 -7.89
C VAL A 262 5.12 7.50 -8.26
N VAL A 263 5.03 8.16 -9.40
CA VAL A 263 3.80 8.77 -9.91
C VAL A 263 3.56 8.39 -11.38
N GLY A 264 2.31 8.24 -11.76
CA GLY A 264 1.89 8.15 -13.15
C GLY A 264 1.57 9.55 -13.69
N GLY A 265 2.05 9.88 -14.89
CA GLY A 265 1.82 11.20 -15.47
C GLY A 265 0.33 11.49 -15.78
N ARG A 266 -0.49 10.44 -15.88
CA ARG A 266 -1.95 10.52 -16.12
C ARG A 266 -2.77 10.02 -14.91
N ASP A 267 -2.14 9.96 -13.73
CA ASP A 267 -2.81 9.54 -12.49
C ASP A 267 -3.52 10.72 -11.85
N ILE A 268 -4.76 10.52 -11.42
CA ILE A 268 -5.54 11.51 -10.65
C ILE A 268 -4.79 11.94 -9.36
N LEU A 269 -3.99 11.07 -8.76
CA LEU A 269 -3.26 11.31 -7.52
C LEU A 269 -1.89 11.97 -7.73
N ARG A 270 -1.48 12.21 -8.98
CA ARG A 270 -0.16 12.71 -9.35
C ARG A 270 0.24 13.96 -8.58
N ASP A 271 -0.59 14.99 -8.63
CA ASP A 271 -0.21 16.31 -8.07
C ASP A 271 -0.10 16.26 -6.54
N ARG A 272 -0.92 15.46 -5.86
CA ARG A 272 -0.79 15.27 -4.40
C ARG A 272 0.50 14.56 -4.02
N ALA A 273 0.87 13.54 -4.78
CA ALA A 273 2.12 12.81 -4.54
C ALA A 273 3.36 13.68 -4.83
N VAL A 274 3.30 14.52 -5.87
CA VAL A 274 4.37 15.47 -6.20
C VAL A 274 4.49 16.56 -5.14
N ASP A 275 3.36 17.15 -4.68
CA ASP A 275 3.35 18.14 -3.59
C ASP A 275 3.89 17.54 -2.29
N TYR A 276 3.47 16.31 -1.94
CA TYR A 276 3.99 15.58 -0.79
C TYR A 276 5.52 15.45 -0.83
N ALA A 277 6.07 15.02 -1.95
CA ALA A 277 7.51 14.88 -2.11
C ALA A 277 8.23 16.23 -2.06
N ALA A 278 7.66 17.29 -2.66
CA ALA A 278 8.21 18.63 -2.63
C ALA A 278 8.28 19.21 -1.21
N ARG A 279 7.22 19.03 -0.41
CA ARG A 279 7.20 19.48 0.99
C ARG A 279 8.21 18.72 1.85
N LEU A 280 8.31 17.39 1.69
CA LEU A 280 9.34 16.61 2.40
C LEU A 280 10.77 17.07 2.04
N ARG A 281 11.05 17.35 0.77
CA ARG A 281 12.34 17.90 0.35
C ARG A 281 12.61 19.26 0.97
N ALA A 282 11.60 20.14 1.04
CA ALA A 282 11.71 21.44 1.70
C ALA A 282 12.06 21.33 3.20
N MET A 283 11.65 20.22 3.84
CA MET A 283 12.02 19.86 5.22
C MET A 283 13.38 19.15 5.31
N GLY A 284 14.14 19.06 4.21
CA GLY A 284 15.46 18.41 4.17
C GLY A 284 15.39 16.87 4.20
N LYS A 285 14.23 16.27 3.93
CA LYS A 285 14.11 14.81 3.89
C LYS A 285 14.63 14.26 2.56
N PRO A 286 15.31 13.09 2.56
CA PRO A 286 15.83 12.47 1.33
C PRO A 286 14.68 11.81 0.54
N VAL A 287 14.23 12.50 -0.52
CA VAL A 287 13.11 12.01 -1.36
C VAL A 287 13.48 12.09 -2.83
N GLU A 288 13.27 10.99 -3.58
CA GLU A 288 13.29 10.96 -5.04
C GLU A 288 11.87 10.81 -5.59
N VAL A 289 11.55 11.53 -6.67
CA VAL A 289 10.30 11.33 -7.44
C VAL A 289 10.64 10.69 -8.77
N ARG A 290 9.94 9.60 -9.09
CA ARG A 290 9.96 8.95 -10.39
C ARG A 290 8.60 9.09 -11.05
N GLU A 291 8.54 9.91 -12.09
CA GLU A 291 7.36 10.04 -12.92
C GLU A 291 7.43 9.12 -14.12
N PHE A 292 6.33 8.40 -14.35
CA PHE A 292 6.11 7.55 -15.52
C PHE A 292 5.12 8.25 -16.44
N GLU A 293 5.66 9.05 -17.36
CA GLU A 293 4.87 9.81 -18.32
C GLU A 293 3.91 8.91 -19.10
N GLY A 294 2.68 9.34 -19.29
CA GLY A 294 1.64 8.59 -20.00
C GLY A 294 1.01 7.43 -19.21
N GLN A 295 1.57 7.04 -18.06
CA GLN A 295 1.02 5.95 -17.23
C GLN A 295 -0.10 6.45 -16.32
N GLN A 296 -1.13 5.61 -16.15
CA GLN A 296 -2.26 5.83 -15.26
C GLN A 296 -2.03 5.19 -13.88
N HIS A 297 -2.97 5.42 -12.97
CA HIS A 297 -2.98 4.83 -11.63
C HIS A 297 -2.86 3.30 -11.69
N GLY A 298 -1.95 2.72 -10.92
CA GLY A 298 -1.81 1.28 -10.77
C GLY A 298 -1.30 0.53 -12.01
N PHE A 299 -0.67 1.21 -12.99
CA PHE A 299 -0.26 0.62 -14.26
C PHE A 299 0.51 -0.70 -14.10
N PHE A 300 1.36 -0.81 -13.08
CA PHE A 300 2.22 -1.97 -12.84
C PHE A 300 1.49 -3.17 -12.22
N THR A 301 0.28 -2.97 -11.68
CA THR A 301 -0.60 -4.06 -11.25
C THR A 301 -1.63 -4.44 -12.31
N ILE A 302 -1.98 -3.51 -13.19
CA ILE A 302 -2.90 -3.71 -14.32
C ILE A 302 -2.20 -4.51 -15.43
N ASP A 303 -1.01 -4.04 -15.83
CA ASP A 303 -0.13 -4.72 -16.79
C ASP A 303 1.27 -4.92 -16.18
N PRO A 304 1.44 -5.99 -15.39
CA PRO A 304 2.69 -6.24 -14.68
C PRO A 304 3.89 -6.47 -15.61
N TRP A 305 3.67 -6.84 -16.87
CA TRP A 305 4.74 -7.17 -17.83
C TRP A 305 4.98 -6.11 -18.92
N SER A 306 4.35 -4.94 -18.80
CA SER A 306 4.62 -3.81 -19.70
C SER A 306 6.06 -3.30 -19.54
N ASP A 307 6.55 -2.58 -20.56
CA ASP A 307 7.86 -1.93 -20.53
C ASP A 307 7.97 -0.94 -19.35
N ALA A 308 6.89 -0.20 -19.08
CA ALA A 308 6.83 0.73 -17.96
C ALA A 308 6.99 -0.01 -16.62
N SER A 309 6.32 -1.16 -16.46
CA SER A 309 6.46 -2.01 -15.27
C SER A 309 7.87 -2.58 -15.13
N ALA A 310 8.53 -2.93 -16.25
CA ALA A 310 9.92 -3.38 -16.23
C ALA A 310 10.90 -2.24 -15.85
N VAL A 311 10.63 -0.99 -16.29
CA VAL A 311 11.39 0.20 -15.86
C VAL A 311 11.22 0.43 -14.35
N LEU A 312 10.00 0.31 -13.84
CA LEU A 312 9.72 0.42 -12.41
C LEU A 312 10.51 -0.62 -11.61
N MET A 313 10.48 -1.90 -12.02
CA MET A 313 11.24 -2.96 -11.33
C MET A 313 12.74 -2.67 -11.28
N ARG A 314 13.32 -2.15 -12.36
CA ARG A 314 14.74 -1.73 -12.37
C ARG A 314 15.02 -0.59 -11.38
N ALA A 315 14.11 0.40 -11.30
CA ALA A 315 14.24 1.50 -10.35
C ALA A 315 14.15 1.01 -8.89
N LEU A 316 13.21 0.11 -8.58
CA LEU A 316 13.08 -0.52 -7.26
C LEU A 316 14.31 -1.35 -6.92
N LYS A 317 14.79 -2.17 -7.85
CA LYS A 317 16.01 -2.97 -7.67
C LYS A 317 17.20 -2.09 -7.33
N ARG A 318 17.42 -1.00 -8.08
CA ARG A 318 18.48 -0.04 -7.79
C ARG A 318 18.32 0.53 -6.38
N PHE A 319 17.16 1.06 -6.04
CA PHE A 319 16.88 1.65 -4.73
C PHE A 319 17.18 0.71 -3.56
N ILE A 320 16.79 -0.56 -3.66
CA ILE A 320 17.03 -1.56 -2.61
C ILE A 320 18.51 -1.91 -2.52
N HIS A 321 19.20 -2.09 -3.65
CA HIS A 321 20.60 -2.52 -3.64
C HIS A 321 21.60 -1.38 -3.38
N THR A 322 21.16 -0.12 -3.41
CA THR A 322 21.92 1.04 -2.94
C THR A 322 21.55 1.45 -1.51
N ASP A 323 20.79 0.61 -0.78
CA ASP A 323 20.29 0.91 0.57
C ASP A 323 19.55 2.28 0.64
N GLY A 324 18.71 2.54 -0.38
CA GLY A 324 17.92 3.75 -0.50
C GLY A 324 18.70 5.00 -0.95
N ARG A 325 19.99 4.88 -1.25
CA ARG A 325 20.75 6.05 -1.73
C ARG A 325 20.30 6.45 -3.13
N PHE A 326 20.15 7.74 -3.33
CA PHE A 326 19.92 8.37 -4.62
C PHE A 326 21.26 8.78 -5.22
N ASP A 327 21.48 8.52 -6.52
CA ASP A 327 22.67 8.95 -7.25
C ASP A 327 22.60 10.44 -7.57
#